data_9f96f0daa13c4c026d74589f148ea9bb
#
_entry.id   9f96f0daa13c4c026d74589f148ea9bb
#
_cell.length_a   1.000
_cell.length_b   1.000
_cell.length_c   1.000
_cell.angle_alpha   90.00
_cell.angle_beta   90.00
_cell.angle_gamma   90.00
#
_symmetry.space_group_name_H-M   'P 1'
#
loop_
_entity.id
_entity.type
_entity.pdbx_description
1 polymer ?
#
loop_
_entity_poly.entity_id
_entity_poly.type
_entity_poly.pdbx_seq_one_letter_code
_entity_poly.pdbx_strand_id
1 'polypeptide(L)'
;HRMWAKLMLNNGINQTCMAYGGTYGSATEPGSEQRRCFVSAMRETLAVANAEGVELTEADLTQMVHLIEGIDPAGMPSMAQDRIAQRKTEVEEFAGTVRRLAAKHDIQVPQNEWLYQRIRDIEASW
;
A
#
# COMPACT_ATOMS: atom_id res chain seq x y z
N HIS A 1 -14.89 7.86 -5.49
CA HIS A 1 -14.55 7.67 -4.07
C HIS A 1 -14.25 6.23 -3.73
N ARG A 2 -15.17 5.32 -4.06
CA ARG A 2 -15.02 3.89 -3.72
C ARG A 2 -13.77 3.27 -4.34
N MET A 3 -13.50 3.54 -5.60
CA MET A 3 -12.31 3.02 -6.27
C MET A 3 -11.03 3.53 -5.64
N TRP A 4 -11.00 4.82 -5.28
CA TRP A 4 -9.83 5.41 -4.64
C TRP A 4 -9.64 4.90 -3.22
N ALA A 5 -10.72 4.68 -2.46
CA ALA A 5 -10.63 4.11 -1.12
C ALA A 5 -10.05 2.69 -1.18
N LYS A 6 -10.48 1.89 -2.15
CA LYS A 6 -9.95 0.53 -2.36
C LYS A 6 -8.49 0.57 -2.80
N LEU A 7 -8.13 1.48 -3.71
CA LEU A 7 -6.74 1.65 -4.14
C LEU A 7 -5.87 2.06 -2.95
N MET A 8 -6.35 2.99 -2.12
CA MET A 8 -5.64 3.42 -0.93
C MET A 8 -5.32 2.25 -0.02
N LEU A 9 -6.32 1.42 0.28
CA LEU A 9 -6.14 0.26 1.15
C LEU A 9 -5.15 -0.74 0.54
N ASN A 10 -5.37 -1.13 -0.71
CA ASN A 10 -4.52 -2.13 -1.38
C ASN A 10 -3.10 -1.62 -1.59
N ASN A 11 -2.96 -0.34 -1.92
CA ASN A 11 -1.65 0.28 -2.09
C ASN A 11 -0.84 0.23 -0.80
N GLY A 12 -1.51 0.37 0.33
CA GLY A 12 -0.85 0.26 1.63
C GLY A 12 -0.59 -1.18 2.03
N ILE A 13 -1.65 -1.95 2.26
CA ILE A 13 -1.52 -3.27 2.90
C ILE A 13 -0.89 -4.33 2.00
N ASN A 14 -1.32 -4.42 0.74
CA ASN A 14 -0.78 -5.44 -0.17
C ASN A 14 0.71 -5.24 -0.38
N GLN A 15 1.12 -4.02 -0.64
CA GLN A 15 2.51 -3.72 -0.94
C GLN A 15 3.40 -3.81 0.30
N THR A 16 2.93 -3.39 1.47
CA THR A 16 3.70 -3.50 2.70
C THR A 16 3.97 -4.97 3.01
N CYS A 17 2.95 -5.82 2.95
CA CYS A 17 3.14 -7.25 3.21
C CYS A 17 4.07 -7.89 2.19
N MET A 18 3.98 -7.50 0.93
CA MET A 18 4.89 -8.00 -0.10
C MET A 18 6.33 -7.56 0.16
N ALA A 19 6.54 -6.28 0.45
CA ALA A 19 7.88 -5.71 0.60
C ALA A 19 8.63 -6.28 1.82
N TYR A 20 7.90 -6.59 2.89
CA TYR A 20 8.50 -7.11 4.13
C TYR A 20 8.36 -8.63 4.30
N GLY A 21 7.61 -9.29 3.45
CA GLY A 21 7.29 -10.70 3.65
C GLY A 21 6.40 -10.89 4.88
N GLY A 22 5.46 -9.96 5.09
CA GLY A 22 4.66 -9.90 6.30
C GLY A 22 3.24 -10.42 6.14
N THR A 23 2.48 -10.25 7.22
CA THR A 23 1.08 -10.66 7.33
C THR A 23 0.24 -9.45 7.75
N TYR A 24 -1.09 -9.63 7.79
CA TYR A 24 -1.97 -8.57 8.31
C TYR A 24 -1.58 -8.17 9.74
N GLY A 25 -1.23 -9.17 10.58
CA GLY A 25 -0.82 -8.91 11.96
C GLY A 25 0.47 -8.09 12.04
N SER A 26 1.49 -8.45 11.25
CA SER A 26 2.76 -7.73 11.29
C SER A 26 2.62 -6.31 10.74
N ALA A 27 1.78 -6.11 9.74
CA ALA A 27 1.56 -4.79 9.14
C ALA A 27 0.72 -3.86 10.01
N THR A 28 -0.04 -4.41 10.96
CA THR A 28 -0.88 -3.61 11.86
C THR A 28 -0.34 -3.51 13.27
N GLU A 29 0.80 -4.14 13.56
CA GLU A 29 1.40 -4.11 14.89
C GLU A 29 1.71 -2.69 15.32
N PRO A 30 1.14 -2.21 16.46
CA PRO A 30 1.37 -0.83 16.90
C PRO A 30 2.86 -0.51 17.06
N GLY A 31 3.28 0.62 16.53
CA GLY A 31 4.66 1.09 16.65
C GLY A 31 5.66 0.41 15.73
N SER A 32 5.23 -0.55 14.89
CA SER A 32 6.15 -1.26 14.01
C SER A 32 6.50 -0.46 12.75
N GLU A 33 7.64 -0.78 12.16
CA GLU A 33 8.04 -0.20 10.88
C GLU A 33 7.04 -0.54 9.78
N GLN A 34 6.54 -1.77 9.78
CA GLN A 34 5.56 -2.20 8.78
C GLN A 34 4.28 -1.39 8.88
N ARG A 35 3.79 -1.11 10.09
CA ARG A 35 2.60 -0.28 10.27
C ARG A 35 2.85 1.14 9.77
N ARG A 36 4.02 1.72 10.04
CA ARG A 36 4.37 3.05 9.54
C ARG A 36 4.37 3.09 8.01
N CYS A 37 4.93 2.06 7.38
CA CYS A 37 4.93 1.94 5.93
C CYS A 37 3.50 1.85 5.38
N PHE A 38 2.68 0.98 5.96
CA PHE A 38 1.29 0.78 5.59
C PHE A 38 0.51 2.10 5.63
N VAL A 39 0.56 2.78 6.77
CA VAL A 39 -0.20 4.02 6.96
C VAL A 39 0.36 5.16 6.10
N SER A 40 1.68 5.28 5.99
CA SER A 40 2.31 6.30 5.15
C SER A 40 1.93 6.16 3.68
N ALA A 41 1.94 4.93 3.17
CA ALA A 41 1.56 4.67 1.78
C ALA A 41 0.10 5.06 1.54
N MET A 42 -0.78 4.78 2.52
CA MET A 42 -2.18 5.18 2.44
C MET A 42 -2.35 6.69 2.42
N ARG A 43 -1.61 7.40 3.27
CA ARG A 43 -1.69 8.88 3.31
C ARG A 43 -1.23 9.51 2.02
N GLU A 44 -0.20 8.97 1.40
CA GLU A 44 0.26 9.44 0.10
C GLU A 44 -0.81 9.23 -0.97
N THR A 45 -1.45 8.07 -0.96
CA THR A 45 -2.55 7.76 -1.90
C THR A 45 -3.72 8.72 -1.68
N LEU A 46 -4.05 9.01 -0.43
CA LEU A 46 -5.11 9.95 -0.08
C LEU A 46 -4.82 11.35 -0.65
N ALA A 47 -3.59 11.83 -0.50
CA ALA A 47 -3.20 13.14 -1.03
C ALA A 47 -3.32 13.18 -2.55
N VAL A 48 -2.90 12.11 -3.24
CA VAL A 48 -3.02 12.02 -4.70
C VAL A 48 -4.49 11.99 -5.12
N ALA A 49 -5.32 11.23 -4.40
CA ALA A 49 -6.76 11.17 -4.68
C ALA A 49 -7.40 12.55 -4.58
N ASN A 50 -7.06 13.29 -3.53
CA ASN A 50 -7.59 14.65 -3.35
C ASN A 50 -7.16 15.57 -4.49
N ALA A 51 -5.93 15.46 -4.94
CA ALA A 51 -5.43 16.22 -6.08
C ALA A 51 -6.15 15.86 -7.38
N GLU A 52 -6.60 14.60 -7.50
CA GLU A 52 -7.39 14.14 -8.65
C GLU A 52 -8.88 14.52 -8.52
N GLY A 53 -9.25 15.28 -7.51
CA GLY A 53 -10.62 15.73 -7.33
C GLY A 53 -11.52 14.77 -6.56
N VAL A 54 -10.94 13.75 -5.94
CA VAL A 54 -11.71 12.77 -5.16
C VAL A 54 -11.51 13.06 -3.68
N GLU A 55 -12.61 13.23 -2.96
CA GLU A 55 -12.57 13.54 -1.53
C GLU A 55 -12.40 12.28 -0.70
N LEU A 56 -11.14 12.00 -0.30
CA LEU A 56 -10.83 11.01 0.72
C LEU A 56 -10.37 11.74 1.98
N THR A 57 -10.72 11.19 3.14
CA THR A 57 -10.47 11.83 4.43
C THR A 57 -9.64 10.93 5.35
N GLU A 58 -9.12 11.51 6.44
CA GLU A 58 -8.46 10.74 7.49
C GLU A 58 -9.43 9.72 8.12
N ALA A 59 -10.73 10.05 8.17
CA ALA A 59 -11.74 9.10 8.65
C ALA A 59 -11.82 7.88 7.75
N ASP A 60 -11.75 8.07 6.42
CA ASP A 60 -11.71 6.96 5.47
C ASP A 60 -10.48 6.09 5.70
N LEU A 61 -9.32 6.72 5.89
CA LEU A 61 -8.07 6.01 6.16
C LEU A 61 -8.17 5.19 7.45
N THR A 62 -8.64 5.80 8.53
CA THR A 62 -8.78 5.14 9.82
C THR A 62 -9.72 3.94 9.73
N GLN A 63 -10.83 4.09 9.00
CA GLN A 63 -11.78 3.00 8.79
C GLN A 63 -11.15 1.82 8.08
N MET A 64 -10.31 2.09 7.08
CA MET A 64 -9.61 1.04 6.34
C MET A 64 -8.58 0.33 7.22
N VAL A 65 -7.86 1.06 8.08
CA VAL A 65 -6.92 0.45 9.02
C VAL A 65 -7.67 -0.47 9.99
N HIS A 66 -8.80 -0.02 10.52
CA HIS A 66 -9.62 -0.85 11.41
C HIS A 66 -10.11 -2.13 10.73
N LEU A 67 -10.45 -2.04 9.46
CA LEU A 67 -10.88 -3.20 8.69
C LEU A 67 -9.79 -4.28 8.68
N ILE A 68 -8.55 -3.87 8.44
CA ILE A 68 -7.42 -4.82 8.41
C ILE A 68 -7.10 -5.36 9.81
N GLU A 69 -7.23 -4.52 10.84
CA GLU A 69 -7.01 -4.94 12.22
C GLU A 69 -7.99 -6.04 12.65
N GLY A 70 -9.16 -6.11 12.02
CA GLY A 70 -10.17 -7.10 12.33
C GLY A 70 -10.04 -8.42 11.56
N ILE A 71 -9.09 -8.53 10.65
CA ILE A 71 -8.87 -9.75 9.86
C ILE A 71 -7.91 -10.68 10.63
N ASP A 72 -7.94 -11.98 10.30
CA ASP A 72 -7.01 -12.96 10.87
C ASP A 72 -5.57 -12.45 10.74
N PRO A 73 -4.86 -12.21 11.85
CA PRO A 73 -3.50 -11.66 11.79
C PRO A 73 -2.49 -12.55 11.08
N ALA A 74 -2.75 -13.85 10.99
CA ALA A 74 -1.89 -14.79 10.27
C ALA A 74 -2.14 -14.78 8.76
N GLY A 75 -3.22 -14.13 8.30
CA GLY A 75 -3.56 -14.05 6.89
C GLY A 75 -2.64 -13.11 6.12
N MET A 76 -2.65 -13.26 4.80
CA MET A 76 -1.81 -12.48 3.90
C MET A 76 -2.60 -12.03 2.67
N PRO A 77 -2.37 -10.78 2.20
CA PRO A 77 -2.98 -10.34 0.94
C PRO A 77 -2.31 -11.00 -0.26
N SER A 78 -2.92 -10.83 -1.43
CA SER A 78 -2.49 -11.51 -2.66
C SER A 78 -1.03 -11.22 -3.04
N MET A 79 -0.55 -9.99 -2.88
CA MET A 79 0.83 -9.65 -3.23
C MET A 79 1.85 -10.34 -2.32
N ALA A 80 1.52 -10.57 -1.05
CA ALA A 80 2.37 -11.35 -0.15
C ALA A 80 2.41 -12.82 -0.58
N GLN A 81 1.28 -13.34 -1.06
CA GLN A 81 1.21 -14.70 -1.61
C GLN A 81 2.02 -14.79 -2.91
N ASP A 82 2.00 -13.75 -3.74
CA ASP A 82 2.80 -13.68 -4.96
C ASP A 82 4.29 -13.78 -4.64
N ARG A 83 4.72 -13.14 -3.55
CA ARG A 83 6.12 -13.22 -3.12
C ARG A 83 6.54 -14.66 -2.81
N ILE A 84 5.71 -15.38 -2.07
CA ILE A 84 6.00 -16.79 -1.72
C ILE A 84 6.05 -17.65 -2.97
N ALA A 85 5.11 -17.46 -3.89
CA ALA A 85 5.01 -18.23 -5.12
C ALA A 85 5.97 -17.74 -6.22
N GLN A 86 6.66 -16.63 -5.98
CA GLN A 86 7.52 -15.97 -6.96
C GLN A 86 6.79 -15.63 -8.26
N ARG A 87 5.56 -15.09 -8.10
CA ARG A 87 4.76 -14.59 -9.20
C ARG A 87 4.91 -13.07 -9.29
N LYS A 88 5.02 -12.55 -10.50
CA LYS A 88 5.09 -11.12 -10.74
C LYS A 88 3.83 -10.44 -10.17
N THR A 89 4.03 -9.33 -9.44
CA THR A 89 2.96 -8.63 -8.76
C THR A 89 2.33 -7.54 -9.62
N GLU A 90 1.25 -6.94 -9.10
CA GLU A 90 0.56 -5.79 -9.70
C GLU A 90 1.14 -4.46 -9.20
N VAL A 91 2.44 -4.41 -8.92
CA VAL A 91 3.08 -3.20 -8.38
C VAL A 91 2.87 -1.97 -9.28
N GLU A 92 2.83 -2.17 -10.61
CA GLU A 92 2.60 -1.05 -11.54
C GLU A 92 1.20 -0.47 -11.40
N GLU A 93 0.20 -1.29 -11.09
CA GLU A 93 -1.18 -0.84 -10.91
C GLU A 93 -1.39 -0.17 -9.56
N PHE A 94 -0.52 -0.41 -8.60
CA PHE A 94 -0.60 0.19 -7.25
C PHE A 94 0.40 1.32 -7.09
N ALA A 95 1.62 1.05 -6.65
CA ALA A 95 2.62 2.10 -6.47
C ALA A 95 2.92 2.82 -7.79
N GLY A 96 2.95 2.12 -8.90
CA GLY A 96 3.15 2.72 -10.21
C GLY A 96 2.10 3.77 -10.54
N THR A 97 0.82 3.48 -10.27
CA THR A 97 -0.26 4.45 -10.49
C THR A 97 -0.11 5.67 -9.60
N VAL A 98 0.15 5.45 -8.30
CA VAL A 98 0.31 6.56 -7.35
C VAL A 98 1.49 7.44 -7.76
N ARG A 99 2.61 6.84 -8.16
CA ARG A 99 3.80 7.58 -8.61
C ARG A 99 3.49 8.46 -9.83
N ARG A 100 2.81 7.90 -10.83
CA ARG A 100 2.48 8.64 -12.06
C ARG A 100 1.56 9.82 -11.78
N LEU A 101 0.53 9.61 -10.99
CA LEU A 101 -0.42 10.67 -10.66
C LEU A 101 0.19 11.71 -9.72
N ALA A 102 1.05 11.28 -8.80
CA ALA A 102 1.78 12.21 -7.93
C ALA A 102 2.67 13.13 -8.75
N ALA A 103 3.38 12.59 -9.74
CA ALA A 103 4.22 13.41 -10.64
C ALA A 103 3.41 14.43 -11.41
N LYS A 104 2.22 14.05 -11.86
CA LYS A 104 1.29 14.96 -12.55
C LYS A 104 0.93 16.16 -11.69
N HIS A 105 0.81 15.98 -10.39
CA HIS A 105 0.41 17.01 -9.44
C HIS A 105 1.57 17.59 -8.62
N ASP A 106 2.79 17.18 -8.93
CA ASP A 106 4.00 17.62 -8.23
C ASP A 106 3.93 17.30 -6.71
N ILE A 107 3.45 16.11 -6.39
CA ILE A 107 3.34 15.62 -5.01
C ILE A 107 4.45 14.61 -4.75
N GLN A 108 5.13 14.75 -3.60
CA GLN A 108 6.16 13.79 -3.18
C GLN A 108 5.49 12.58 -2.52
N VAL A 109 5.88 11.37 -2.94
CA VAL A 109 5.35 10.12 -2.41
C VAL A 109 6.49 9.16 -2.07
N PRO A 110 7.34 9.53 -1.10
CA PRO A 110 8.56 8.76 -0.81
C PRO A 110 8.28 7.32 -0.39
N GLN A 111 7.19 7.06 0.33
CA GLN A 111 6.87 5.69 0.74
C GLN A 111 6.48 4.82 -0.46
N ASN A 112 5.69 5.37 -1.38
CA ASN A 112 5.32 4.65 -2.60
C ASN A 112 6.52 4.45 -3.51
N GLU A 113 7.44 5.42 -3.56
CA GLU A 113 8.70 5.26 -4.31
C GLU A 113 9.52 4.10 -3.75
N TRP A 114 9.65 4.03 -2.43
CA TRP A 114 10.38 2.95 -1.77
C TRP A 114 9.73 1.58 -2.03
N LEU A 115 8.40 1.52 -1.88
CA LEU A 115 7.65 0.28 -2.13
C LEU A 115 7.83 -0.19 -3.57
N TYR A 116 7.69 0.73 -4.51
CA TYR A 116 7.84 0.42 -5.93
C TYR A 116 9.22 -0.20 -6.22
N GLN A 117 10.27 0.47 -5.77
CA GLN A 117 11.64 -0.01 -6.02
C GLN A 117 11.91 -1.31 -5.28
N ARG A 118 11.49 -1.40 -4.02
CA ARG A 118 11.70 -2.61 -3.21
C ARG A 118 11.04 -3.83 -3.84
N ILE A 119 9.79 -3.69 -4.27
CA ILE A 119 9.04 -4.79 -4.86
C ILE A 119 9.66 -5.20 -6.21
N ARG A 120 10.05 -4.22 -7.03
CA ARG A 120 10.73 -4.49 -8.29
C ARG A 120 12.04 -5.24 -8.07
N ASP A 121 12.80 -4.84 -7.06
CA ASP A 121 14.06 -5.50 -6.73
C ASP A 121 13.84 -6.96 -6.28
N ILE A 122 12.81 -7.20 -5.49
CA ILE A 122 12.45 -8.55 -5.07
C ILE A 122 12.10 -9.41 -6.28
N GLU A 123 11.25 -8.89 -7.16
CA GLU A 123 10.85 -9.61 -8.39
C GLU A 123 12.06 -9.90 -9.28
N ALA A 124 12.99 -8.98 -9.37
CA ALA A 124 14.19 -9.14 -10.19
C ALA A 124 15.16 -10.20 -9.63
N SER A 125 15.02 -10.54 -8.35
CA SER A 125 15.88 -11.54 -7.70
C SER A 125 15.42 -12.99 -7.96
N TRP A 126 14.28 -13.17 -8.56
CA TRP A 126 13.70 -14.49 -8.84
C TRP A 126 14.30 -15.17 -10.05
#